data_3a8bce9e405f1d56be9924dda09a277d
#
_entry.id   3a8bce9e405f1d56be9924dda09a277d
#
_cell.length_a   1.000
_cell.length_b   1.000
_cell.length_c   1.000
_cell.angle_alpha   90.00
_cell.angle_beta   90.00
_cell.angle_gamma   90.00
#
_symmetry.space_group_name_H-M   'P 1'
#
loop_
_entity.id
_entity.type
_entity.pdbx_description
1 polymer ?
#
loop_
_entity_poly.entity_id
_entity_poly.type
_entity_poly.pdbx_seq_one_letter_code
_entity_poly.pdbx_strand_id
1 'polypeptide(L)'
;MRRAALTMLSLRAARAFLRPALRAPLRRAAPLWSATESQQQQKPKKKKQQQKKQQKVQKGAATQASDSICSASEDFSQWYSDVIRQADMVDSSPVKGCMVIKPWGMAVWDGLKDSLDKKIKKSGAENAYFPLLIPRSFLSKEAEHVDGFAKECAVVTHHRLKGDENGLVPDPDAELDEPLIIRPTSETIIWHMFQKWISSHRDLPLKINQWANVVRWEMRTRPFLRSSEFLWQEGHTAHATSDEAIATAEEMLDVYAEVVENVLAVPVVKGRKSAIERFAGADETYTIEALMPNGWALQSGTSHFLGQNFARAFDVYYQNKEAKRDLVWATSWGVSTRLLGALVMTHSDDAGLVLPPRIAPVQVALVPIVKGMDKDPEGTETVMALVEKVVDECEALDIRVKVDDRENMRPGAKYFEWERKGAPLRLEVGPRDAASNVMVVAS
;
A
#
# COMPACT_ATOMS: atom_id res chain seq x y z
N MET A 1 9.23 -10.97 27.10
CA MET A 1 7.86 -10.50 27.35
C MET A 1 7.60 -10.37 28.86
N ARG A 2 7.37 -9.17 29.37
CA ARG A 2 6.96 -8.98 30.77
C ARG A 2 5.43 -9.08 30.82
N ARG A 3 4.91 -10.13 31.46
CA ARG A 3 3.48 -10.25 31.77
C ARG A 3 3.15 -9.36 32.97
N ALA A 4 2.29 -8.39 32.78
CA ALA A 4 1.77 -7.57 33.87
C ALA A 4 0.27 -7.85 34.04
N ALA A 5 -0.19 -8.00 35.29
CA ALA A 5 -1.61 -8.07 35.59
C ALA A 5 -2.14 -6.64 35.77
N LEU A 6 -3.18 -6.27 35.03
CA LEU A 6 -3.81 -4.95 35.10
C LEU A 6 -5.22 -5.06 35.68
N THR A 7 -5.53 -4.19 36.63
CA THR A 7 -6.90 -3.95 37.11
C THR A 7 -7.65 -3.02 36.15
N MET A 8 -8.96 -3.12 36.08
CA MET A 8 -9.83 -2.36 35.15
C MET A 8 -9.65 -0.83 35.17
N LEU A 9 -9.09 -0.25 36.26
CA LEU A 9 -8.77 1.19 36.32
C LEU A 9 -7.71 1.64 35.31
N SER A 10 -7.02 0.73 34.64
CA SER A 10 -5.88 1.02 33.75
C SER A 10 -6.19 1.00 32.25
N LEU A 11 -7.42 0.66 31.82
CA LEU A 11 -7.82 0.81 30.41
C LEU A 11 -7.76 2.27 29.90
N ARG A 12 -7.95 3.25 30.79
CA ARG A 12 -7.68 4.66 30.48
C ARG A 12 -6.18 4.95 30.24
N ALA A 13 -5.28 4.19 30.87
CA ALA A 13 -3.84 4.26 30.62
C ALA A 13 -3.44 3.62 29.29
N ALA A 14 -4.15 2.59 28.82
CA ALA A 14 -3.93 2.00 27.49
C ALA A 14 -4.15 3.02 26.35
N ARG A 15 -5.06 4.00 26.54
CA ARG A 15 -5.24 5.11 25.59
C ARG A 15 -4.00 6.02 25.48
N ALA A 16 -3.16 6.09 26.51
CA ALA A 16 -1.91 6.86 26.49
C ALA A 16 -0.80 6.13 25.70
N PHE A 17 -0.77 4.81 25.72
CA PHE A 17 0.15 4.00 24.90
C PHE A 17 -0.20 4.05 23.41
N LEU A 18 -1.44 4.36 23.07
CA LEU A 18 -1.95 4.47 21.71
C LEU A 18 -1.73 5.88 21.10
N ARG A 19 -1.12 6.82 21.84
CA ARG A 19 -0.76 8.15 21.31
C ARG A 19 0.68 8.16 20.81
N PRO A 20 1.00 8.87 19.70
CA PRO A 20 2.36 8.96 19.18
C PRO A 20 3.30 9.66 20.16
N ALA A 21 4.50 9.12 20.30
CA ALA A 21 5.59 9.77 21.05
C ALA A 21 5.97 11.10 20.39
N LEU A 22 6.08 12.15 21.20
CA LEU A 22 6.54 13.47 20.79
C LEU A 22 8.02 13.43 20.42
N ARG A 23 8.37 14.16 19.37
CA ARG A 23 9.65 14.32 18.70
C ARG A 23 10.86 14.50 19.62
N ALA A 24 11.94 13.75 19.35
CA ALA A 24 13.30 14.12 19.72
C ALA A 24 14.03 14.72 18.49
N PRO A 25 14.89 15.74 18.65
CA PRO A 25 15.52 16.40 17.50
C PRO A 25 16.67 15.58 16.92
N LEU A 26 16.64 15.37 15.61
CA LEU A 26 17.71 14.73 14.83
C LEU A 26 18.96 15.61 14.74
N ARG A 27 20.12 15.05 15.12
CA ARG A 27 21.45 15.65 14.87
C ARG A 27 21.83 15.43 13.40
N ARG A 28 22.34 16.50 12.76
CA ARG A 28 22.85 16.53 11.38
C ARG A 28 24.09 15.63 11.25
N ALA A 29 24.10 14.77 10.24
CA ALA A 29 25.29 14.07 9.74
C ALA A 29 25.65 14.61 8.35
N ALA A 30 26.97 14.78 8.11
CA ALA A 30 27.58 15.31 6.90
C ALA A 30 27.77 14.22 5.83
N PRO A 31 27.94 14.61 4.53
CA PRO A 31 27.93 13.66 3.41
C PRO A 31 29.31 13.04 3.14
N LEU A 32 29.33 11.77 2.76
CA LEU A 32 30.48 11.08 2.20
C LEU A 32 30.15 10.56 0.80
N TRP A 33 30.78 11.14 -0.19
CA TRP A 33 30.87 10.69 -1.58
C TRP A 33 32.15 9.90 -1.78
N SER A 34 32.12 8.78 -2.51
CA SER A 34 33.14 8.48 -3.50
C SER A 34 32.71 7.33 -4.41
N ALA A 35 32.92 7.56 -5.69
CA ALA A 35 32.74 6.63 -6.81
C ALA A 35 33.97 5.74 -7.02
N THR A 36 33.79 4.62 -7.73
CA THR A 36 34.68 4.08 -8.80
C THR A 36 34.15 2.71 -9.26
N GLU A 37 33.78 2.61 -10.49
CA GLU A 37 34.40 2.13 -11.74
C GLU A 37 34.48 0.61 -11.93
N SER A 38 33.76 0.21 -12.94
CA SER A 38 33.94 -0.80 -14.01
C SER A 38 35.10 -1.81 -13.95
N GLN A 39 34.79 -3.06 -14.30
CA GLN A 39 35.53 -3.83 -15.32
C GLN A 39 34.75 -5.01 -15.90
N GLN A 40 34.85 -5.12 -17.22
CA GLN A 40 34.35 -6.16 -18.10
C GLN A 40 35.27 -7.38 -18.17
N GLN A 41 34.69 -8.47 -18.69
CA GLN A 41 35.24 -9.57 -19.53
C GLN A 41 35.50 -10.92 -18.87
N GLN A 42 34.91 -11.97 -19.32
CA GLN A 42 35.17 -13.02 -20.30
C GLN A 42 34.43 -14.33 -19.97
N LYS A 43 33.80 -14.92 -21.01
CA LYS A 43 33.32 -16.33 -20.99
C LYS A 43 34.43 -17.32 -21.17
N PRO A 44 34.31 -18.58 -20.67
CA PRO A 44 34.22 -19.66 -21.64
C PRO A 44 33.18 -20.74 -21.38
N LYS A 45 32.77 -21.37 -22.47
CA LYS A 45 31.86 -22.49 -22.64
C LYS A 45 32.39 -23.77 -21.97
N LYS A 46 31.58 -24.40 -21.06
CA LYS A 46 31.46 -25.86 -20.81
C LYS A 46 30.62 -26.06 -19.55
N LYS A 47 29.30 -26.41 -19.70
CA LYS A 47 28.47 -27.07 -18.67
C LYS A 47 27.04 -27.32 -19.13
N LYS A 48 26.88 -28.01 -20.30
CA LYS A 48 25.53 -28.46 -20.74
C LYS A 48 25.07 -29.79 -20.10
N GLN A 49 25.92 -30.48 -19.34
CA GLN A 49 25.56 -31.80 -18.75
C GLN A 49 25.17 -31.75 -17.27
N GLN A 50 25.54 -30.72 -16.53
CA GLN A 50 25.12 -30.59 -15.11
C GLN A 50 23.71 -29.98 -14.95
N GLN A 51 23.20 -29.23 -15.91
CA GLN A 51 21.86 -28.62 -15.85
C GLN A 51 20.70 -29.63 -15.99
N LYS A 52 20.90 -30.78 -16.66
CA LYS A 52 19.85 -31.81 -16.77
C LYS A 52 19.66 -32.65 -15.50
N LYS A 53 20.62 -32.70 -14.57
CA LYS A 53 20.47 -33.38 -13.27
C LYS A 53 19.83 -32.48 -12.21
N GLN A 54 20.02 -31.18 -12.28
CA GLN A 54 19.37 -30.22 -11.36
C GLN A 54 17.91 -29.95 -11.69
N GLN A 55 17.48 -30.06 -12.95
CA GLN A 55 16.07 -29.91 -13.35
C GLN A 55 15.16 -31.11 -12.99
N LYS A 56 15.73 -32.27 -12.65
CA LYS A 56 14.97 -33.44 -12.24
C LYS A 56 14.71 -33.52 -10.73
N VAL A 57 15.39 -32.71 -9.93
CA VAL A 57 15.19 -32.62 -8.46
C VAL A 57 14.17 -31.51 -8.09
N GLN A 58 13.88 -30.57 -9.00
CA GLN A 58 12.93 -29.47 -8.75
C GLN A 58 11.47 -29.77 -9.11
N LYS A 59 11.11 -30.98 -9.51
CA LYS A 59 9.71 -31.37 -9.82
C LYS A 59 9.02 -32.21 -8.73
N GLY A 60 9.52 -32.20 -7.48
CA GLY A 60 8.98 -33.05 -6.44
C GLY A 60 8.96 -32.47 -5.03
N ALA A 61 9.27 -31.20 -4.84
CA ALA A 61 9.10 -30.53 -3.55
C ALA A 61 8.15 -29.35 -3.74
N ALA A 62 6.87 -29.57 -3.56
CA ALA A 62 6.06 -28.54 -2.93
C ALA A 62 6.77 -28.29 -1.59
N THR A 63 7.59 -27.25 -1.53
CA THR A 63 8.23 -26.77 -0.31
C THR A 63 7.06 -26.48 0.65
N GLN A 64 6.87 -27.31 1.67
CA GLN A 64 6.19 -26.88 2.88
C GLN A 64 6.91 -25.61 3.30
N ALA A 65 6.23 -24.49 3.16
CA ALA A 65 6.76 -23.20 3.59
C ALA A 65 7.10 -23.37 5.08
N SER A 66 8.34 -23.10 5.47
CA SER A 66 8.75 -23.20 6.86
C SER A 66 7.87 -22.27 7.68
N ASP A 67 7.37 -22.74 8.84
CA ASP A 67 6.57 -21.90 9.77
C ASP A 67 7.44 -20.86 10.49
N SER A 68 8.72 -20.76 10.17
CA SER A 68 9.67 -19.80 10.74
C SER A 68 9.87 -18.59 9.82
N ILE A 69 10.07 -17.44 10.41
CA ILE A 69 10.51 -16.21 9.74
C ILE A 69 12.03 -16.24 9.71
N CYS A 70 12.63 -16.02 8.54
CA CYS A 70 14.07 -15.82 8.40
C CYS A 70 14.51 -14.58 9.20
N SER A 71 15.72 -14.55 9.77
CA SER A 71 16.18 -13.34 10.45
C SER A 71 16.45 -12.21 9.44
N ALA A 72 16.02 -11.00 9.79
CA ALA A 72 16.26 -9.80 8.98
C ALA A 72 17.76 -9.53 8.74
N SER A 73 18.61 -9.93 9.68
CA SER A 73 20.07 -9.78 9.58
C SER A 73 20.73 -10.80 8.66
N GLU A 74 20.11 -11.96 8.42
CA GLU A 74 20.63 -13.02 7.54
C GLU A 74 20.20 -12.78 6.08
N ASP A 75 18.92 -12.59 5.82
CA ASP A 75 18.35 -12.26 4.51
C ASP A 75 17.12 -11.36 4.64
N PHE A 76 17.34 -10.06 4.52
CA PHE A 76 16.28 -9.05 4.62
C PHE A 76 15.17 -9.25 3.57
N SER A 77 15.49 -9.79 2.39
CA SER A 77 14.51 -10.02 1.34
C SER A 77 13.60 -11.20 1.65
N GLN A 78 14.17 -12.28 2.17
CA GLN A 78 13.43 -13.45 2.61
C GLN A 78 12.62 -13.13 3.87
N TRP A 79 13.22 -12.45 4.85
CA TRP A 79 12.54 -11.96 6.04
C TRP A 79 11.28 -11.16 5.70
N TYR A 80 11.39 -10.17 4.83
CA TYR A 80 10.24 -9.38 4.38
C TYR A 80 9.12 -10.24 3.79
N SER A 81 9.49 -11.20 2.93
CA SER A 81 8.53 -12.11 2.30
C SER A 81 7.85 -13.04 3.30
N ASP A 82 8.61 -13.52 4.30
CA ASP A 82 8.10 -14.38 5.36
C ASP A 82 7.16 -13.62 6.28
N VAL A 83 7.50 -12.40 6.70
CA VAL A 83 6.65 -11.56 7.55
C VAL A 83 5.28 -11.35 6.93
N ILE A 84 5.20 -10.87 5.67
CA ILE A 84 3.92 -10.58 5.02
C ILE A 84 3.07 -11.84 4.78
N ARG A 85 3.73 -12.97 4.52
CA ARG A 85 3.06 -14.28 4.36
C ARG A 85 2.53 -14.80 5.68
N GLN A 86 3.35 -14.77 6.73
CA GLN A 86 2.98 -15.26 8.07
C GLN A 86 1.93 -14.38 8.76
N ALA A 87 1.94 -13.07 8.43
CA ALA A 87 0.90 -12.15 8.87
C ALA A 87 -0.42 -12.28 8.08
N ASP A 88 -0.50 -13.21 7.13
CA ASP A 88 -1.69 -13.44 6.31
C ASP A 88 -2.14 -12.21 5.49
N MET A 89 -1.17 -11.40 5.03
CA MET A 89 -1.46 -10.17 4.29
C MET A 89 -1.68 -10.41 2.79
N VAL A 90 -0.93 -11.33 2.19
CA VAL A 90 -0.97 -11.60 0.74
C VAL A 90 -0.79 -13.07 0.44
N ASP A 91 -1.21 -13.47 -0.76
CA ASP A 91 -0.92 -14.76 -1.37
C ASP A 91 -0.57 -14.59 -2.85
N SER A 92 0.04 -15.61 -3.44
CA SER A 92 0.39 -15.62 -4.85
C SER A 92 -0.84 -15.89 -5.72
N SER A 93 -0.99 -15.13 -6.79
CA SER A 93 -1.96 -15.46 -7.83
C SER A 93 -1.32 -16.33 -8.92
N PRO A 94 -2.12 -16.96 -9.80
CA PRO A 94 -1.60 -17.66 -10.98
C PRO A 94 -0.86 -16.74 -11.96
N VAL A 95 -1.12 -15.43 -11.92
CA VAL A 95 -0.48 -14.44 -12.78
C VAL A 95 0.73 -13.87 -12.08
N LYS A 96 1.91 -14.08 -12.65
CA LYS A 96 3.18 -13.61 -12.08
C LYS A 96 3.15 -12.09 -11.85
N GLY A 97 3.46 -11.68 -10.63
CA GLY A 97 3.53 -10.26 -10.26
C GLY A 97 2.20 -9.64 -9.86
N CYS A 98 1.08 -10.33 -10.06
CA CYS A 98 -0.21 -9.97 -9.50
C CYS A 98 -0.42 -10.80 -8.23
N MET A 99 -0.69 -10.15 -7.11
CA MET A 99 -0.90 -10.84 -5.84
C MET A 99 -2.35 -10.73 -5.38
N VAL A 100 -2.78 -11.71 -4.61
CA VAL A 100 -4.03 -11.64 -3.85
C VAL A 100 -3.73 -10.92 -2.55
N ILE A 101 -4.33 -9.76 -2.33
CA ILE A 101 -4.31 -9.10 -1.02
C ILE A 101 -5.39 -9.76 -0.18
N LYS A 102 -4.97 -10.45 0.89
CA LYS A 102 -5.87 -11.18 1.78
C LYS A 102 -6.62 -10.22 2.71
N PRO A 103 -7.70 -10.67 3.38
CA PRO A 103 -8.53 -9.79 4.21
C PRO A 103 -7.75 -8.95 5.23
N TRP A 104 -6.70 -9.51 5.86
CA TRP A 104 -5.88 -8.76 6.80
C TRP A 104 -5.08 -7.64 6.15
N GLY A 105 -4.41 -7.94 5.04
CA GLY A 105 -3.70 -6.92 4.25
C GLY A 105 -4.64 -5.86 3.68
N MET A 106 -5.83 -6.27 3.24
CA MET A 106 -6.84 -5.34 2.73
C MET A 106 -7.38 -4.42 3.83
N ALA A 107 -7.61 -4.93 5.03
CA ALA A 107 -8.05 -4.11 6.16
C ALA A 107 -7.01 -3.03 6.56
N VAL A 108 -5.70 -3.35 6.46
CA VAL A 108 -4.63 -2.34 6.65
C VAL A 108 -4.68 -1.29 5.54
N TRP A 109 -4.87 -1.71 4.28
CA TRP A 109 -5.02 -0.79 3.15
C TRP A 109 -6.22 0.13 3.29
N ASP A 110 -7.38 -0.42 3.68
CA ASP A 110 -8.61 0.36 3.89
C ASP A 110 -8.44 1.40 5.01
N GLY A 111 -7.77 1.05 6.10
CA GLY A 111 -7.44 2.00 7.17
C GLY A 111 -6.55 3.16 6.70
N LEU A 112 -5.57 2.88 5.84
CA LEU A 112 -4.75 3.90 5.19
C LEU A 112 -5.60 4.78 4.26
N LYS A 113 -6.39 4.14 3.39
CA LYS A 113 -7.30 4.79 2.46
C LYS A 113 -8.25 5.74 3.17
N ASP A 114 -8.93 5.29 4.23
CA ASP A 114 -9.87 6.09 4.98
C ASP A 114 -9.21 7.33 5.63
N SER A 115 -7.99 7.17 6.12
CA SER A 115 -7.23 8.25 6.73
C SER A 115 -6.78 9.29 5.70
N LEU A 116 -6.33 8.83 4.54
CA LEU A 116 -5.86 9.69 3.46
C LEU A 116 -7.01 10.35 2.71
N ASP A 117 -8.08 9.63 2.39
CA ASP A 117 -9.26 10.14 1.67
C ASP A 117 -9.91 11.32 2.39
N LYS A 118 -10.00 11.26 3.72
CA LYS A 118 -10.49 12.38 4.54
C LYS A 118 -9.67 13.65 4.35
N LYS A 119 -8.35 13.53 4.24
CA LYS A 119 -7.46 14.67 4.05
C LYS A 119 -7.48 15.19 2.60
N ILE A 120 -7.53 14.30 1.63
CA ILE A 120 -7.69 14.64 0.21
C ILE A 120 -8.99 15.42 0.01
N LYS A 121 -10.12 14.95 0.55
CA LYS A 121 -11.40 15.69 0.48
C LYS A 121 -11.34 17.04 1.17
N LYS A 122 -10.58 17.16 2.27
CA LYS A 122 -10.39 18.44 2.96
C LYS A 122 -9.63 19.46 2.10
N SER A 123 -8.76 19.04 1.17
CA SER A 123 -8.09 19.93 0.21
C SER A 123 -9.00 20.39 -0.93
N GLY A 124 -10.27 19.92 -0.94
CA GLY A 124 -11.28 20.26 -1.95
C GLY A 124 -11.28 19.32 -3.16
N ALA A 125 -10.55 18.21 -3.13
CA ALA A 125 -10.61 17.22 -4.19
C ALA A 125 -11.80 16.27 -4.01
N GLU A 126 -12.46 15.94 -5.13
CA GLU A 126 -13.64 15.06 -5.16
C GLU A 126 -13.26 13.70 -5.80
N ASN A 127 -13.86 12.62 -5.27
CA ASN A 127 -13.63 11.30 -5.82
C ASN A 127 -14.36 11.13 -7.15
N ALA A 128 -13.63 10.66 -8.16
CA ALA A 128 -14.12 10.26 -9.46
C ALA A 128 -13.68 8.83 -9.80
N TYR A 129 -14.26 8.24 -10.82
CA TYR A 129 -13.86 6.94 -11.34
C TYR A 129 -13.74 6.99 -12.86
N PHE A 130 -12.61 6.54 -13.39
CA PHE A 130 -12.34 6.47 -14.81
C PHE A 130 -12.22 5.00 -15.27
N PRO A 131 -12.60 4.68 -16.52
CA PRO A 131 -12.53 3.34 -17.04
C PRO A 131 -11.14 2.72 -16.99
N LEU A 132 -11.09 1.40 -16.81
CA LEU A 132 -9.86 0.60 -16.81
C LEU A 132 -9.17 0.58 -18.18
N LEU A 133 -9.96 0.58 -19.25
CA LEU A 133 -9.49 0.43 -20.63
C LEU A 133 -9.29 1.80 -21.28
N ILE A 134 -8.12 2.00 -21.89
CA ILE A 134 -7.73 3.23 -22.57
C ILE A 134 -7.46 2.89 -24.03
N PRO A 135 -8.02 3.63 -25.02
CA PRO A 135 -7.67 3.47 -26.42
C PRO A 135 -6.17 3.69 -26.66
N ARG A 136 -5.54 2.82 -27.44
CA ARG A 136 -4.10 2.95 -27.77
C ARG A 136 -3.76 4.30 -28.37
N SER A 137 -4.65 4.88 -29.19
CA SER A 137 -4.47 6.19 -29.80
C SER A 137 -4.27 7.32 -28.79
N PHE A 138 -4.86 7.22 -27.58
CA PHE A 138 -4.68 8.21 -26.53
C PHE A 138 -3.24 8.19 -26.00
N LEU A 139 -2.67 7.01 -25.77
CA LEU A 139 -1.28 6.86 -25.36
C LEU A 139 -0.29 7.32 -26.44
N SER A 140 -0.65 7.15 -27.73
CA SER A 140 0.18 7.62 -28.84
C SER A 140 0.29 9.15 -28.87
N LYS A 141 -0.80 9.88 -28.60
CA LYS A 141 -0.79 11.35 -28.46
C LYS A 141 0.11 11.83 -27.31
N GLU A 142 0.12 11.10 -26.21
CA GLU A 142 0.98 11.40 -25.07
C GLU A 142 2.44 11.10 -25.39
N ALA A 143 2.74 9.98 -26.05
CA ALA A 143 4.10 9.57 -26.41
C ALA A 143 4.79 10.54 -27.37
N GLU A 144 4.05 11.34 -28.15
CA GLU A 144 4.59 12.43 -28.97
C GLU A 144 5.09 13.63 -28.15
N HIS A 145 4.57 13.77 -26.92
CA HIS A 145 4.86 14.89 -26.03
C HIS A 145 5.64 14.51 -24.77
N VAL A 146 5.73 13.19 -24.47
CA VAL A 146 6.28 12.66 -23.22
C VAL A 146 7.24 11.51 -23.51
N ASP A 147 8.54 11.80 -23.50
CA ASP A 147 9.59 10.78 -23.56
C ASP A 147 9.59 9.93 -22.27
N GLY A 148 9.59 8.62 -22.43
CA GLY A 148 9.78 7.69 -21.31
C GLY A 148 8.52 7.09 -20.69
N PHE A 149 7.36 7.26 -21.32
CA PHE A 149 6.13 6.63 -20.86
C PHE A 149 6.20 5.10 -20.94
N ALA A 150 5.53 4.42 -20.00
CA ALA A 150 5.63 2.97 -19.80
C ALA A 150 5.28 2.19 -21.08
N LYS A 151 6.29 1.67 -21.77
CA LYS A 151 6.12 0.76 -22.92
C LYS A 151 5.63 -0.63 -22.48
N GLU A 152 5.71 -0.93 -21.20
CA GLU A 152 5.39 -2.22 -20.61
C GLU A 152 3.98 -2.19 -20.02
N CYS A 153 2.97 -2.46 -20.83
CA CYS A 153 1.55 -2.47 -20.49
C CYS A 153 0.86 -3.76 -20.96
N ALA A 154 -0.32 -4.04 -20.41
CA ALA A 154 -1.17 -5.10 -20.89
C ALA A 154 -2.09 -4.57 -22.01
N VAL A 155 -2.13 -5.28 -23.13
CA VAL A 155 -2.88 -4.89 -24.32
C VAL A 155 -4.04 -5.87 -24.53
N VAL A 156 -5.24 -5.34 -24.69
CA VAL A 156 -6.47 -6.09 -25.01
C VAL A 156 -6.74 -5.95 -26.51
N THR A 157 -6.70 -7.07 -27.22
CA THR A 157 -6.83 -7.11 -28.68
C THR A 157 -8.14 -7.74 -29.16
N HIS A 158 -8.80 -8.56 -28.33
CA HIS A 158 -10.01 -9.30 -28.68
C HIS A 158 -11.05 -9.15 -27.56
N HIS A 159 -12.33 -9.20 -27.94
CA HIS A 159 -13.45 -9.12 -27.00
C HIS A 159 -14.19 -10.45 -26.80
N ARG A 160 -13.72 -11.57 -27.44
CA ARG A 160 -14.35 -12.88 -27.36
C ARG A 160 -13.30 -13.99 -27.45
N LEU A 161 -13.59 -15.10 -26.77
CA LEU A 161 -12.85 -16.35 -26.89
C LEU A 161 -13.68 -17.36 -27.67
N LYS A 162 -13.02 -18.28 -28.42
CA LYS A 162 -13.64 -19.47 -28.99
C LYS A 162 -12.89 -20.73 -28.61
N GLY A 163 -13.59 -21.86 -28.59
CA GLY A 163 -12.98 -23.16 -28.35
C GLY A 163 -12.29 -23.70 -29.58
N ASP A 164 -11.09 -24.30 -29.40
CA ASP A 164 -10.40 -25.12 -30.39
C ASP A 164 -9.89 -26.43 -29.73
N GLU A 165 -9.10 -27.21 -30.43
CA GLU A 165 -8.51 -28.46 -29.92
C GLU A 165 -7.54 -28.29 -28.76
N ASN A 166 -7.01 -27.07 -28.52
CA ASN A 166 -6.09 -26.71 -27.45
C ASN A 166 -6.78 -26.01 -26.30
N GLY A 167 -8.10 -25.73 -26.36
CA GLY A 167 -8.88 -25.06 -25.33
C GLY A 167 -9.49 -23.74 -25.80
N LEU A 168 -9.46 -22.72 -24.96
CA LEU A 168 -9.99 -21.39 -25.29
C LEU A 168 -8.87 -20.51 -25.88
N VAL A 169 -9.09 -19.98 -27.05
CA VAL A 169 -8.19 -19.06 -27.77
C VAL A 169 -8.91 -17.75 -28.10
N PRO A 170 -8.21 -16.62 -28.30
CA PRO A 170 -8.82 -15.41 -28.84
C PRO A 170 -9.53 -15.73 -30.18
N ASP A 171 -10.78 -15.28 -30.31
CA ASP A 171 -11.55 -15.48 -31.56
C ASP A 171 -11.07 -14.48 -32.62
N PRO A 172 -10.49 -14.92 -33.75
CA PRO A 172 -10.03 -14.02 -34.82
C PRO A 172 -11.11 -13.09 -35.37
N ASP A 173 -12.39 -13.54 -35.35
CA ASP A 173 -13.53 -12.75 -35.81
C ASP A 173 -13.99 -11.70 -34.77
N ALA A 174 -13.31 -11.60 -33.63
CA ALA A 174 -13.62 -10.69 -32.54
C ALA A 174 -12.43 -9.82 -32.18
N GLU A 175 -11.49 -9.62 -33.08
CA GLU A 175 -10.42 -8.64 -32.93
C GLU A 175 -11.02 -7.22 -32.84
N LEU A 176 -10.47 -6.41 -31.97
CA LEU A 176 -10.89 -5.02 -31.82
C LEU A 176 -10.31 -4.17 -32.96
N ASP A 177 -11.11 -3.27 -33.53
CA ASP A 177 -10.65 -2.30 -34.53
C ASP A 177 -9.46 -1.49 -34.04
N GLU A 178 -9.47 -1.14 -32.78
CA GLU A 178 -8.36 -0.51 -32.06
C GLU A 178 -8.04 -1.28 -30.78
N PRO A 179 -6.78 -1.72 -30.58
CA PRO A 179 -6.35 -2.29 -29.31
C PRO A 179 -6.56 -1.35 -28.14
N LEU A 180 -7.00 -1.91 -26.99
CA LEU A 180 -7.16 -1.18 -25.75
C LEU A 180 -6.02 -1.51 -24.78
N ILE A 181 -5.66 -0.56 -23.96
CA ILE A 181 -4.61 -0.71 -22.94
C ILE A 181 -5.27 -0.77 -21.57
N ILE A 182 -4.90 -1.75 -20.77
CA ILE A 182 -5.22 -1.72 -19.34
C ILE A 182 -4.37 -0.61 -18.71
N ARG A 183 -5.01 0.38 -18.09
CA ARG A 183 -4.36 1.61 -17.62
C ARG A 183 -3.11 1.32 -16.79
N PRO A 184 -1.92 1.83 -17.18
CA PRO A 184 -0.73 1.89 -16.33
C PRO A 184 -0.74 3.12 -15.42
N THR A 185 -1.55 4.12 -15.79
CA THR A 185 -1.87 5.39 -15.12
C THR A 185 -3.05 6.02 -15.86
N SER A 186 -3.68 7.05 -15.32
CA SER A 186 -4.95 7.56 -15.88
C SER A 186 -4.86 8.95 -16.49
N GLU A 187 -3.67 9.56 -16.59
CA GLU A 187 -3.51 10.92 -17.15
C GLU A 187 -4.22 11.07 -18.49
N THR A 188 -3.99 10.17 -19.44
CA THR A 188 -4.53 10.27 -20.79
C THR A 188 -6.05 10.35 -20.84
N ILE A 189 -6.74 9.48 -20.11
CA ILE A 189 -8.20 9.47 -20.09
C ILE A 189 -8.77 10.63 -19.28
N ILE A 190 -8.11 11.03 -18.20
CA ILE A 190 -8.51 12.15 -17.36
C ILE A 190 -8.39 13.46 -18.14
N TRP A 191 -7.28 13.68 -18.82
CA TRP A 191 -7.07 14.90 -19.60
C TRP A 191 -7.99 15.01 -20.81
N HIS A 192 -8.34 13.87 -21.43
CA HIS A 192 -9.40 13.84 -22.44
C HIS A 192 -10.76 14.29 -21.88
N MET A 193 -11.06 13.95 -20.63
CA MET A 193 -12.31 14.41 -20.00
C MET A 193 -12.21 15.85 -19.52
N PHE A 194 -11.04 16.30 -19.04
CA PHE A 194 -10.83 17.72 -18.67
C PHE A 194 -11.04 18.64 -19.86
N GLN A 195 -10.66 18.23 -21.07
CA GLN A 195 -10.97 18.97 -22.29
C GLN A 195 -12.47 19.26 -22.47
N LYS A 196 -13.33 18.34 -22.01
CA LYS A 196 -14.79 18.47 -22.12
C LYS A 196 -15.40 19.22 -20.94
N TRP A 197 -14.79 19.11 -19.77
CA TRP A 197 -15.34 19.64 -18.52
C TRP A 197 -14.91 21.09 -18.25
N ILE A 198 -13.76 21.50 -18.78
CA ILE A 198 -13.20 22.83 -18.54
C ILE A 198 -13.45 23.70 -19.78
N SER A 199 -14.15 24.81 -19.58
CA SER A 199 -14.45 25.79 -20.63
C SER A 199 -14.18 27.22 -20.18
N SER A 200 -14.31 27.53 -18.89
CA SER A 200 -14.18 28.87 -18.34
C SER A 200 -13.41 28.88 -17.00
N HIS A 201 -12.97 30.06 -16.58
CA HIS A 201 -12.33 30.26 -15.28
C HIS A 201 -13.21 29.85 -14.08
N ARG A 202 -14.52 29.66 -14.28
CA ARG A 202 -15.46 29.23 -13.24
C ARG A 202 -15.36 27.72 -12.97
N ASP A 203 -14.81 26.96 -13.91
CA ASP A 203 -14.61 25.53 -13.78
C ASP A 203 -13.30 25.19 -13.04
N LEU A 204 -12.52 26.22 -12.67
CA LEU A 204 -11.22 26.11 -12.02
C LEU A 204 -11.22 26.67 -10.59
N PRO A 205 -10.45 26.07 -9.64
CA PRO A 205 -9.67 24.86 -9.84
C PRO A 205 -10.54 23.61 -9.90
N LEU A 206 -10.26 22.71 -10.85
CA LEU A 206 -10.84 21.38 -10.88
C LEU A 206 -9.88 20.40 -10.18
N LYS A 207 -10.34 19.75 -9.13
CA LYS A 207 -9.53 18.82 -8.32
C LYS A 207 -10.25 17.49 -8.18
N ILE A 208 -9.69 16.43 -8.72
CA ILE A 208 -10.27 15.08 -8.63
C ILE A 208 -9.29 14.09 -8.02
N ASN A 209 -9.84 13.06 -7.41
CA ASN A 209 -9.13 11.94 -6.84
C ASN A 209 -9.74 10.62 -7.33
N GLN A 210 -8.91 9.60 -7.55
CA GLN A 210 -9.36 8.26 -7.90
C GLN A 210 -8.65 7.21 -7.04
N TRP A 211 -9.44 6.30 -6.45
CA TRP A 211 -8.95 5.05 -5.86
C TRP A 211 -9.17 3.94 -6.89
N ALA A 212 -8.10 3.32 -7.33
CA ALA A 212 -8.14 2.37 -8.44
C ALA A 212 -7.01 1.34 -8.38
N ASN A 213 -7.03 0.39 -9.32
CA ASN A 213 -5.89 -0.44 -9.64
C ASN A 213 -5.26 0.05 -10.95
N VAL A 214 -3.99 -0.27 -11.14
CA VAL A 214 -3.25 -0.09 -12.39
C VAL A 214 -2.41 -1.31 -12.68
N VAL A 215 -2.07 -1.53 -13.96
CA VAL A 215 -1.22 -2.63 -14.40
C VAL A 215 0.02 -2.07 -15.11
N ARG A 216 1.19 -2.36 -14.53
CA ARG A 216 2.51 -2.06 -15.11
C ARG A 216 3.27 -3.36 -15.22
N TRP A 217 3.55 -3.83 -16.43
CA TRP A 217 4.15 -5.14 -16.65
C TRP A 217 5.56 -5.22 -16.09
N GLU A 218 5.69 -5.67 -14.84
CA GLU A 218 6.93 -5.66 -14.09
C GLU A 218 7.63 -7.02 -14.15
N MET A 219 8.91 -7.01 -14.51
CA MET A 219 9.70 -8.24 -14.66
C MET A 219 10.25 -8.78 -13.33
N ARG A 220 10.54 -7.89 -12.38
CA ARG A 220 11.12 -8.22 -11.07
C ARG A 220 10.17 -7.79 -9.96
N THR A 221 9.24 -8.66 -9.65
CA THR A 221 8.18 -8.36 -8.68
C THR A 221 8.59 -8.66 -7.25
N ARG A 222 8.09 -7.82 -6.33
CA ARG A 222 8.17 -8.02 -4.88
C ARG A 222 6.85 -7.52 -4.27
N PRO A 223 6.15 -8.34 -3.46
CA PRO A 223 4.84 -7.99 -2.92
C PRO A 223 4.80 -6.60 -2.29
N PHE A 224 3.74 -5.85 -2.54
CA PHE A 224 3.52 -4.45 -2.19
C PHE A 224 4.54 -3.45 -2.76
N LEU A 225 5.82 -3.76 -2.79
CA LEU A 225 6.89 -2.83 -3.18
C LEU A 225 6.97 -2.64 -4.69
N ARG A 226 6.79 -3.72 -5.45
CA ARG A 226 6.93 -3.74 -6.91
C ARG A 226 6.07 -4.87 -7.50
N SER A 227 4.84 -4.57 -7.86
CA SER A 227 3.85 -5.52 -8.38
C SER A 227 3.43 -5.14 -9.78
N SER A 228 3.04 -6.14 -10.59
CA SER A 228 2.51 -5.89 -11.93
C SER A 228 1.12 -5.26 -11.87
N GLU A 229 0.28 -5.69 -10.93
CA GLU A 229 -0.97 -5.04 -10.59
C GLU A 229 -0.93 -4.59 -9.13
N PHE A 230 -1.42 -3.38 -8.85
CA PHE A 230 -1.47 -2.85 -7.50
C PHE A 230 -2.60 -1.83 -7.34
N LEU A 231 -3.07 -1.67 -6.10
CA LEU A 231 -3.99 -0.63 -5.72
C LEU A 231 -3.21 0.66 -5.45
N TRP A 232 -3.81 1.77 -5.82
CA TRP A 232 -3.25 3.08 -5.59
C TRP A 232 -4.32 4.16 -5.43
N GLN A 233 -3.88 5.33 -5.08
CA GLN A 233 -4.59 6.58 -5.19
C GLN A 233 -3.84 7.47 -6.18
N GLU A 234 -4.59 8.10 -7.05
CA GLU A 234 -4.09 9.15 -7.94
C GLU A 234 -5.02 10.35 -7.90
N GLY A 235 -4.44 11.53 -7.81
CA GLY A 235 -5.17 12.77 -7.92
C GLY A 235 -4.67 13.61 -9.08
N HIS A 236 -5.58 14.34 -9.70
CA HIS A 236 -5.29 15.17 -10.86
C HIS A 236 -6.02 16.50 -10.72
N THR A 237 -5.34 17.59 -11.02
CA THR A 237 -5.93 18.92 -10.88
C THR A 237 -5.62 19.81 -12.06
N ALA A 238 -6.52 20.76 -12.33
CA ALA A 238 -6.34 21.83 -13.28
C ALA A 238 -6.57 23.18 -12.59
N HIS A 239 -5.69 24.14 -12.85
CA HIS A 239 -5.67 25.46 -12.21
C HIS A 239 -5.55 26.57 -13.25
N ALA A 240 -5.97 27.78 -12.85
CA ALA A 240 -5.85 28.96 -13.68
C ALA A 240 -4.41 29.51 -13.72
N THR A 241 -3.64 29.33 -12.64
CA THR A 241 -2.28 29.87 -12.53
C THR A 241 -1.26 28.81 -12.14
N SER A 242 0.00 29.06 -12.50
CA SER A 242 1.15 28.25 -12.08
C SER A 242 1.27 28.16 -10.56
N ASP A 243 1.12 29.31 -9.89
CA ASP A 243 1.31 29.39 -8.43
C ASP A 243 0.27 28.57 -7.68
N GLU A 244 -1.00 28.56 -8.13
CA GLU A 244 -2.05 27.70 -7.56
C GLU A 244 -1.73 26.21 -7.74
N ALA A 245 -1.21 25.83 -8.92
CA ALA A 245 -0.84 24.45 -9.20
C ALA A 245 0.36 24.00 -8.35
N ILE A 246 1.40 24.82 -8.24
CA ILE A 246 2.58 24.53 -7.39
C ILE A 246 2.17 24.41 -5.93
N ALA A 247 1.37 25.35 -5.42
CA ALA A 247 0.88 25.31 -4.04
C ALA A 247 0.07 24.02 -3.76
N THR A 248 -0.76 23.58 -4.72
CA THR A 248 -1.50 22.33 -4.60
C THR A 248 -0.58 21.10 -4.63
N ALA A 249 0.46 21.09 -5.47
CA ALA A 249 1.41 19.98 -5.50
C ALA A 249 2.18 19.86 -4.18
N GLU A 250 2.58 20.97 -3.57
CA GLU A 250 3.25 21.02 -2.27
C GLU A 250 2.29 20.64 -1.12
N GLU A 251 1.05 21.14 -1.12
CA GLU A 251 0.01 20.77 -0.16
C GLU A 251 -0.21 19.24 -0.15
N MET A 252 -0.32 18.61 -1.30
CA MET A 252 -0.55 17.17 -1.39
C MET A 252 0.65 16.36 -0.94
N LEU A 253 1.88 16.85 -1.16
CA LEU A 253 3.08 16.24 -0.59
C LEU A 253 3.05 16.28 0.95
N ASP A 254 2.60 17.39 1.52
CA ASP A 254 2.46 17.56 2.97
C ASP A 254 1.38 16.66 3.55
N VAL A 255 0.26 16.49 2.85
CA VAL A 255 -0.81 15.53 3.21
C VAL A 255 -0.25 14.11 3.25
N TYR A 256 0.54 13.71 2.27
CA TYR A 256 1.17 12.40 2.25
C TYR A 256 2.16 12.20 3.41
N ALA A 257 3.05 13.17 3.62
CA ALA A 257 3.99 13.11 4.73
C ALA A 257 3.26 13.00 6.08
N GLU A 258 2.23 13.83 6.30
CA GLU A 258 1.45 13.81 7.52
C GLU A 258 0.77 12.44 7.77
N VAL A 259 0.17 11.84 6.74
CA VAL A 259 -0.48 10.52 6.87
C VAL A 259 0.55 9.42 7.12
N VAL A 260 1.66 9.41 6.37
CA VAL A 260 2.69 8.38 6.51
C VAL A 260 3.37 8.48 7.89
N GLU A 261 3.68 9.67 8.37
CA GLU A 261 4.29 9.87 9.68
C GLU A 261 3.30 9.62 10.84
N ASN A 262 2.06 10.08 10.74
CA ASN A 262 1.13 10.05 11.87
C ASN A 262 0.24 8.80 11.93
N VAL A 263 -0.04 8.15 10.79
CA VAL A 263 -0.89 6.94 10.74
C VAL A 263 -0.05 5.69 10.64
N LEU A 264 0.93 5.67 9.72
CA LEU A 264 1.84 4.55 9.55
C LEU A 264 3.05 4.60 10.50
N ALA A 265 3.28 5.73 11.17
CA ALA A 265 4.46 6.00 12.01
C ALA A 265 5.79 5.79 11.28
N VAL A 266 5.83 5.99 9.97
CA VAL A 266 7.02 5.86 9.13
C VAL A 266 7.61 7.26 8.89
N PRO A 267 8.82 7.55 9.40
CA PRO A 267 9.50 8.81 9.14
C PRO A 267 9.83 8.98 7.66
N VAL A 268 9.57 10.16 7.09
CA VAL A 268 9.86 10.46 5.69
C VAL A 268 10.62 11.77 5.52
N VAL A 269 11.38 11.84 4.45
CA VAL A 269 12.07 13.06 4.01
C VAL A 269 11.36 13.59 2.77
N LYS A 270 10.93 14.85 2.81
CA LYS A 270 10.40 15.55 1.64
C LYS A 270 11.55 16.08 0.79
N GLY A 271 11.44 15.93 -0.54
CA GLY A 271 12.45 16.39 -1.46
C GLY A 271 11.90 16.64 -2.86
N ARG A 272 12.74 17.25 -3.70
CA ARG A 272 12.49 17.44 -5.12
C ARG A 272 13.44 16.55 -5.91
N LYS A 273 12.91 15.83 -6.89
CA LYS A 273 13.70 14.95 -7.75
C LYS A 273 14.59 15.74 -8.71
N SER A 274 15.75 15.18 -9.02
CA SER A 274 16.61 15.68 -10.08
C SER A 274 15.90 15.59 -11.44
N ALA A 275 16.37 16.37 -12.41
CA ALA A 275 15.76 16.41 -13.75
C ALA A 275 15.70 15.02 -14.43
N ILE A 276 16.68 14.14 -14.16
CA ILE A 276 16.76 12.80 -14.75
C ILE A 276 15.71 11.84 -14.14
N GLU A 277 15.30 12.09 -12.88
CA GLU A 277 14.37 11.20 -12.16
C GLU A 277 12.95 11.78 -12.08
N ARG A 278 12.69 12.90 -12.72
CA ARG A 278 11.35 13.49 -12.79
C ARG A 278 10.38 12.55 -13.49
N PHE A 279 9.12 12.66 -13.10
CA PHE A 279 8.04 12.02 -13.84
C PHE A 279 7.99 12.58 -15.27
N ALA A 280 7.85 11.71 -16.25
CA ALA A 280 7.74 12.08 -17.65
C ALA A 280 6.59 13.08 -17.86
N GLY A 281 6.85 14.21 -18.48
CA GLY A 281 5.87 15.29 -18.67
C GLY A 281 5.69 16.24 -17.48
N ALA A 282 6.44 16.08 -16.38
CA ALA A 282 6.42 17.02 -15.27
C ALA A 282 7.56 18.06 -15.36
N ASP A 283 7.23 19.31 -15.08
CA ASP A 283 8.22 20.37 -14.91
C ASP A 283 8.96 20.19 -13.57
N GLU A 284 8.23 19.77 -12.51
CA GLU A 284 8.80 19.45 -11.21
C GLU A 284 8.14 18.18 -10.61
N THR A 285 8.95 17.39 -9.90
CA THR A 285 8.48 16.22 -9.15
C THR A 285 8.94 16.30 -7.71
N TYR A 286 8.00 16.37 -6.81
CA TYR A 286 8.20 16.28 -5.37
C TYR A 286 7.98 14.84 -4.91
N THR A 287 8.71 14.42 -3.86
CA THR A 287 8.62 13.06 -3.32
C THR A 287 8.73 13.06 -1.81
N ILE A 288 8.10 12.09 -1.18
CA ILE A 288 8.42 11.66 0.17
C ILE A 288 9.17 10.34 0.09
N GLU A 289 10.28 10.22 0.79
CA GLU A 289 11.11 9.03 0.81
C GLU A 289 11.35 8.58 2.25
N ALA A 290 11.15 7.28 2.50
CA ALA A 290 11.41 6.64 3.78
C ALA A 290 12.76 5.91 3.71
N LEU A 291 13.61 6.11 4.73
CA LEU A 291 14.85 5.35 4.85
C LEU A 291 14.58 4.01 5.53
N MET A 292 14.76 2.92 4.80
CA MET A 292 14.54 1.58 5.30
C MET A 292 15.74 1.05 6.11
N PRO A 293 15.54 0.10 7.04
CA PRO A 293 16.60 -0.43 7.88
C PRO A 293 17.79 -1.01 7.12
N ASN A 294 17.60 -1.49 5.91
CA ASN A 294 18.64 -1.99 5.02
C ASN A 294 19.40 -0.90 4.24
N GLY A 295 19.15 0.38 4.53
CA GLY A 295 19.78 1.53 3.89
C GLY A 295 19.13 1.98 2.58
N TRP A 296 18.01 1.40 2.16
CA TRP A 296 17.30 1.85 0.96
C TRP A 296 16.47 3.09 1.23
N ALA A 297 16.54 4.07 0.34
CA ALA A 297 15.58 5.15 0.26
C ALA A 297 14.38 4.66 -0.56
N LEU A 298 13.24 4.44 0.10
CA LEU A 298 12.01 3.99 -0.53
C LEU A 298 11.12 5.18 -0.87
N GLN A 299 10.87 5.41 -2.16
CA GLN A 299 9.88 6.37 -2.61
C GLN A 299 8.48 5.96 -2.11
N SER A 300 7.90 6.78 -1.26
CA SER A 300 6.67 6.50 -0.52
C SER A 300 5.46 7.31 -0.97
N GLY A 301 5.67 8.31 -1.81
CA GLY A 301 4.62 9.13 -2.42
C GLY A 301 5.23 10.18 -3.32
N THR A 302 4.50 10.59 -4.35
CA THR A 302 4.93 11.63 -5.30
C THR A 302 3.84 12.65 -5.54
N SER A 303 4.25 13.88 -5.80
CA SER A 303 3.41 14.97 -6.27
C SER A 303 4.12 15.71 -7.38
N HIS A 304 3.45 15.91 -8.50
CA HIS A 304 4.01 16.44 -9.71
C HIS A 304 3.39 17.78 -10.07
N PHE A 305 4.19 18.78 -10.32
CA PHE A 305 3.79 19.94 -11.06
C PHE A 305 4.02 19.65 -12.55
N LEU A 306 2.94 19.51 -13.31
CA LEU A 306 2.98 19.10 -14.71
C LEU A 306 3.10 20.31 -15.68
N GLY A 307 3.14 21.52 -15.13
CA GLY A 307 3.13 22.73 -15.96
C GLY A 307 1.88 22.78 -16.83
N GLN A 308 2.07 23.02 -18.13
CA GLN A 308 1.02 23.02 -19.15
C GLN A 308 1.20 21.90 -20.19
N ASN A 309 2.06 20.91 -19.92
CA ASN A 309 2.43 19.91 -20.91
C ASN A 309 1.24 19.05 -21.32
N PHE A 310 0.50 18.51 -20.35
CA PHE A 310 -0.72 17.74 -20.59
C PHE A 310 -1.85 18.61 -21.17
N ALA A 311 -1.96 19.86 -20.72
CA ALA A 311 -2.94 20.78 -21.27
C ALA A 311 -2.74 21.04 -22.76
N ARG A 312 -1.48 21.16 -23.23
CA ARG A 312 -1.14 21.26 -24.66
C ARG A 312 -1.44 19.97 -25.41
N ALA A 313 -1.03 18.82 -24.86
CA ALA A 313 -1.20 17.52 -25.51
C ALA A 313 -2.68 17.15 -25.74
N PHE A 314 -3.57 17.57 -24.84
CA PHE A 314 -4.99 17.28 -24.88
C PHE A 314 -5.89 18.47 -25.18
N ASP A 315 -5.32 19.62 -25.59
CA ASP A 315 -6.06 20.84 -25.95
C ASP A 315 -6.99 21.37 -24.85
N VAL A 316 -6.55 21.33 -23.58
CA VAL A 316 -7.34 21.76 -22.43
C VAL A 316 -7.16 23.26 -22.19
N TYR A 317 -8.08 24.03 -22.72
CA TYR A 317 -8.12 25.49 -22.61
C TYR A 317 -9.35 25.94 -21.82
N TYR A 318 -9.23 27.10 -21.22
CA TYR A 318 -10.34 27.80 -20.59
C TYR A 318 -10.41 29.27 -21.00
N GLN A 319 -11.58 29.88 -20.91
CA GLN A 319 -11.74 31.32 -21.06
C GLN A 319 -11.47 32.01 -19.72
N ASN A 320 -10.47 32.85 -19.68
CA ASN A 320 -10.10 33.63 -18.50
C ASN A 320 -11.07 34.80 -18.26
N LYS A 321 -10.85 35.57 -17.19
CA LYS A 321 -11.72 36.72 -16.81
C LYS A 321 -11.73 37.85 -17.84
N GLU A 322 -10.70 37.95 -18.65
CA GLU A 322 -10.56 38.91 -19.73
C GLU A 322 -11.12 38.38 -21.08
N ALA A 323 -11.87 37.29 -21.06
CA ALA A 323 -12.40 36.59 -22.23
C ALA A 323 -11.34 36.09 -23.22
N LYS A 324 -10.07 35.91 -22.77
CA LYS A 324 -8.99 35.30 -23.55
C LYS A 324 -8.94 33.81 -23.29
N ARG A 325 -8.43 33.08 -24.28
CA ARG A 325 -8.24 31.63 -24.21
C ARG A 325 -6.85 31.32 -23.66
N ASP A 326 -6.76 30.64 -22.53
CA ASP A 326 -5.52 30.26 -21.88
C ASP A 326 -5.49 28.74 -21.61
N LEU A 327 -4.29 28.15 -21.58
CA LEU A 327 -4.07 26.78 -21.15
C LEU A 327 -4.13 26.68 -19.62
N VAL A 328 -4.72 25.61 -19.10
CA VAL A 328 -4.69 25.33 -17.65
C VAL A 328 -3.31 24.85 -17.19
N TRP A 329 -3.02 25.06 -15.92
CA TRP A 329 -1.86 24.51 -15.20
C TRP A 329 -2.24 23.25 -14.46
N ALA A 330 -1.36 22.26 -14.39
CA ALA A 330 -1.69 20.91 -14.05
C ALA A 330 -0.87 20.37 -12.88
N THR A 331 -1.49 19.52 -12.06
CA THR A 331 -0.78 18.66 -11.12
C THR A 331 -1.29 17.22 -11.21
N SER A 332 -0.43 16.24 -10.84
CA SER A 332 -0.84 14.90 -10.48
C SER A 332 -0.08 14.43 -9.25
N TRP A 333 -0.71 13.58 -8.44
CA TRP A 333 -0.13 13.12 -7.19
C TRP A 333 -0.67 11.75 -6.81
N GLY A 334 0.18 10.91 -6.19
CA GLY A 334 -0.21 9.54 -5.94
C GLY A 334 0.62 8.80 -4.89
N VAL A 335 -0.06 7.82 -4.26
CA VAL A 335 0.51 6.80 -3.39
C VAL A 335 -0.08 5.43 -3.73
N SER A 336 0.62 4.36 -3.38
CA SER A 336 0.17 2.99 -3.69
C SER A 336 0.30 2.07 -2.47
N THR A 337 -0.09 0.82 -2.64
CA THR A 337 0.16 -0.26 -1.68
C THR A 337 1.63 -0.44 -1.31
N ARG A 338 2.57 0.26 -1.97
CA ARG A 338 3.98 0.33 -1.55
C ARG A 338 4.13 0.86 -0.12
N LEU A 339 3.21 1.70 0.34
CA LEU A 339 3.18 2.18 1.74
C LEU A 339 3.00 1.04 2.76
N LEU A 340 2.29 -0.03 2.40
CA LEU A 340 2.20 -1.22 3.24
C LEU A 340 3.56 -1.93 3.32
N GLY A 341 4.30 -1.96 2.22
CA GLY A 341 5.66 -2.46 2.21
C GLY A 341 6.60 -1.64 3.09
N ALA A 342 6.50 -0.31 3.04
CA ALA A 342 7.23 0.59 3.92
C ALA A 342 6.92 0.33 5.40
N LEU A 343 5.63 0.20 5.73
CA LEU A 343 5.15 -0.13 7.08
C LEU A 343 5.79 -1.42 7.61
N VAL A 344 5.73 -2.50 6.82
CA VAL A 344 6.32 -3.80 7.19
C VAL A 344 7.82 -3.68 7.43
N MET A 345 8.56 -3.06 6.50
CA MET A 345 10.02 -2.93 6.62
C MET A 345 10.45 -2.05 7.79
N THR A 346 9.63 -1.07 8.18
CA THR A 346 9.96 -0.12 9.25
C THR A 346 9.71 -0.69 10.64
N HIS A 347 8.64 -1.45 10.83
CA HIS A 347 8.15 -1.79 12.18
C HIS A 347 8.28 -3.27 12.53
N SER A 348 8.27 -4.18 11.55
CA SER A 348 8.29 -5.61 11.81
C SER A 348 9.63 -6.10 12.33
N ASP A 349 9.61 -7.23 13.01
CA ASP A 349 10.78 -7.90 13.56
C ASP A 349 10.81 -9.40 13.16
N ASP A 350 11.75 -10.16 13.71
CA ASP A 350 11.88 -11.59 13.43
C ASP A 350 10.77 -12.45 14.07
N ALA A 351 9.92 -11.86 14.93
CA ALA A 351 8.73 -12.51 15.48
C ALA A 351 7.49 -12.38 14.56
N GLY A 352 7.43 -11.33 13.76
CA GLY A 352 6.34 -11.11 12.80
C GLY A 352 6.07 -9.66 12.44
N LEU A 353 4.86 -9.42 11.95
CA LEU A 353 4.36 -8.10 11.64
C LEU A 353 4.18 -7.29 12.93
N VAL A 354 4.55 -6.02 12.88
CA VAL A 354 4.24 -5.03 13.93
C VAL A 354 3.44 -3.90 13.30
N LEU A 355 2.24 -3.64 13.81
CA LEU A 355 1.36 -2.58 13.31
C LEU A 355 1.29 -1.43 14.33
N PRO A 356 1.55 -0.20 13.91
CA PRO A 356 1.19 0.97 14.71
C PRO A 356 -0.30 0.95 15.06
N PRO A 357 -0.69 1.26 16.30
CA PRO A 357 -2.07 1.12 16.75
C PRO A 357 -3.11 1.86 15.88
N ARG A 358 -2.75 2.99 15.28
CA ARG A 358 -3.67 3.76 14.43
C ARG A 358 -4.10 3.02 13.18
N ILE A 359 -3.20 2.23 12.59
CA ILE A 359 -3.49 1.50 11.36
C ILE A 359 -3.91 0.04 11.61
N ALA A 360 -3.66 -0.53 12.78
CA ALA A 360 -3.98 -1.91 13.10
C ALA A 360 -5.48 -2.19 12.96
N PRO A 361 -5.92 -3.15 12.12
CA PRO A 361 -7.33 -3.49 11.99
C PRO A 361 -7.94 -3.96 13.31
N VAL A 362 -7.14 -4.64 14.13
CA VAL A 362 -7.45 -5.04 15.50
C VAL A 362 -6.38 -4.45 16.40
N GLN A 363 -6.79 -3.56 17.30
CA GLN A 363 -5.90 -2.93 18.28
C GLN A 363 -5.73 -3.78 19.52
N VAL A 364 -6.79 -4.52 19.88
CA VAL A 364 -6.84 -5.39 21.03
C VAL A 364 -7.39 -6.77 20.60
N ALA A 365 -6.56 -7.78 20.67
CA ALA A 365 -6.99 -9.17 20.52
C ALA A 365 -7.32 -9.75 21.91
N LEU A 366 -8.59 -10.05 22.17
CA LEU A 366 -9.04 -10.59 23.44
C LEU A 366 -9.23 -12.10 23.32
N VAL A 367 -8.49 -12.87 24.11
CA VAL A 367 -8.47 -14.33 24.06
C VAL A 367 -9.01 -14.91 25.38
N PRO A 368 -10.27 -15.34 25.41
CA PRO A 368 -10.81 -16.10 26.54
C PRO A 368 -10.16 -17.48 26.64
N ILE A 369 -9.81 -17.88 27.86
CA ILE A 369 -9.23 -19.17 28.18
C ILE A 369 -10.30 -19.98 28.93
N VAL A 370 -11.16 -20.65 28.20
CA VAL A 370 -12.28 -21.46 28.75
C VAL A 370 -12.12 -22.90 28.39
N LYS A 371 -12.76 -23.80 29.19
CA LYS A 371 -12.86 -25.21 28.93
C LYS A 371 -14.08 -25.59 28.09
N GLY A 372 -14.97 -24.63 27.83
CA GLY A 372 -16.26 -24.80 27.17
C GLY A 372 -17.41 -25.04 28.15
N MET A 373 -18.61 -24.70 27.69
CA MET A 373 -19.84 -24.77 28.51
C MET A 373 -20.19 -26.20 28.98
N ASP A 374 -19.73 -27.21 28.27
CA ASP A 374 -19.95 -28.64 28.57
C ASP A 374 -19.07 -29.14 29.73
N LYS A 375 -17.92 -28.49 30.00
CA LYS A 375 -16.94 -28.95 30.99
C LYS A 375 -16.82 -28.07 32.22
N ASP A 376 -17.09 -26.78 32.07
CA ASP A 376 -16.99 -25.78 33.13
C ASP A 376 -17.94 -24.59 32.81
N PRO A 377 -19.27 -24.80 33.00
CA PRO A 377 -20.27 -23.78 32.68
C PRO A 377 -20.05 -22.46 33.46
N GLU A 378 -19.88 -22.55 34.78
CA GLU A 378 -19.76 -21.41 35.69
C GLU A 378 -18.48 -20.61 35.41
N GLY A 379 -17.35 -21.31 35.23
CA GLY A 379 -16.07 -20.65 34.89
C GLY A 379 -16.12 -20.02 33.49
N THR A 380 -16.78 -20.62 32.53
CA THR A 380 -16.96 -20.08 31.18
C THR A 380 -17.85 -18.83 31.21
N GLU A 381 -18.99 -18.88 31.91
CA GLU A 381 -19.91 -17.75 32.05
C GLU A 381 -19.24 -16.55 32.71
N THR A 382 -18.48 -16.77 33.79
CA THR A 382 -17.73 -15.74 34.48
C THR A 382 -16.69 -15.08 33.59
N VAL A 383 -15.96 -15.87 32.80
CA VAL A 383 -14.98 -15.33 31.82
C VAL A 383 -15.68 -14.52 30.75
N MET A 384 -16.77 -15.04 30.17
CA MET A 384 -17.47 -14.34 29.09
C MET A 384 -18.13 -13.05 29.55
N ALA A 385 -18.66 -12.99 30.76
CA ALA A 385 -19.18 -11.75 31.35
C ALA A 385 -18.09 -10.65 31.49
N LEU A 386 -16.86 -11.03 31.87
CA LEU A 386 -15.75 -10.09 31.89
C LEU A 386 -15.33 -9.68 30.48
N VAL A 387 -15.34 -10.62 29.51
CA VAL A 387 -15.05 -10.36 28.10
C VAL A 387 -16.00 -9.30 27.55
N GLU A 388 -17.32 -9.49 27.71
CA GLU A 388 -18.33 -8.53 27.25
C GLU A 388 -18.10 -7.14 27.82
N LYS A 389 -17.88 -7.04 29.13
CA LYS A 389 -17.60 -5.77 29.79
C LYS A 389 -16.38 -5.06 29.19
N VAL A 390 -15.30 -5.80 28.88
CA VAL A 390 -14.10 -5.23 28.28
C VAL A 390 -14.32 -4.81 26.82
N VAL A 391 -15.12 -5.56 26.08
CA VAL A 391 -15.53 -5.18 24.72
C VAL A 391 -16.28 -3.87 24.74
N ASP A 392 -17.30 -3.73 25.62
CA ASP A 392 -18.08 -2.49 25.77
C ASP A 392 -17.20 -1.29 26.13
N GLU A 393 -16.23 -1.47 27.04
CA GLU A 393 -15.30 -0.42 27.42
C GLU A 393 -14.34 -0.04 26.27
N CYS A 394 -13.90 -1.03 25.47
CA CYS A 394 -13.08 -0.77 24.29
C CYS A 394 -13.86 -0.01 23.22
N GLU A 395 -15.10 -0.42 22.92
CA GLU A 395 -15.95 0.21 21.94
C GLU A 395 -16.33 1.66 22.36
N ALA A 396 -16.64 1.89 23.63
CA ALA A 396 -16.89 3.22 24.16
C ALA A 396 -15.68 4.17 24.05
N LEU A 397 -14.47 3.62 23.91
CA LEU A 397 -13.23 4.36 23.70
C LEU A 397 -12.79 4.40 22.23
N ASP A 398 -13.61 3.90 21.29
CA ASP A 398 -13.28 3.78 19.87
C ASP A 398 -12.02 2.92 19.63
N ILE A 399 -11.86 1.85 20.41
CA ILE A 399 -10.78 0.87 20.30
C ILE A 399 -11.31 -0.35 19.54
N ARG A 400 -10.64 -0.70 18.43
CA ARG A 400 -10.98 -1.87 17.61
C ARG A 400 -10.55 -3.15 18.34
N VAL A 401 -11.51 -3.81 18.97
CA VAL A 401 -11.31 -5.08 19.71
C VAL A 401 -11.82 -6.25 18.89
N LYS A 402 -11.14 -7.39 19.01
CA LYS A 402 -11.58 -8.68 18.45
C LYS A 402 -11.49 -9.76 19.51
N VAL A 403 -12.62 -10.37 19.83
CA VAL A 403 -12.67 -11.56 20.67
C VAL A 403 -12.32 -12.78 19.80
N ASP A 404 -11.37 -13.58 20.27
CA ASP A 404 -10.99 -14.84 19.65
C ASP A 404 -11.49 -16.02 20.53
N ASP A 405 -12.74 -16.37 20.32
CA ASP A 405 -13.48 -17.43 21.02
C ASP A 405 -13.41 -18.80 20.31
N ARG A 406 -12.58 -18.95 19.25
CA ARG A 406 -12.45 -20.19 18.48
C ARG A 406 -12.12 -21.38 19.39
N GLU A 407 -13.03 -22.36 19.51
CA GLU A 407 -12.87 -23.53 20.38
C GLU A 407 -11.92 -24.59 19.80
N ASN A 408 -11.80 -24.64 18.48
CA ASN A 408 -10.94 -25.59 17.76
C ASN A 408 -9.45 -25.27 17.84
N MET A 409 -9.06 -24.19 18.51
CA MET A 409 -7.67 -23.71 18.61
C MET A 409 -7.26 -23.52 20.08
N ARG A 410 -6.07 -24.02 20.41
CA ARG A 410 -5.51 -23.85 21.77
C ARG A 410 -5.10 -22.39 22.00
N PRO A 411 -5.20 -21.85 23.23
CA PRO A 411 -4.85 -20.47 23.53
C PRO A 411 -3.46 -20.04 23.02
N GLY A 412 -2.43 -20.87 23.23
CA GLY A 412 -1.08 -20.58 22.76
C GLY A 412 -0.96 -20.42 21.24
N ALA A 413 -1.76 -21.15 20.45
CA ALA A 413 -1.80 -21.00 19.00
C ALA A 413 -2.50 -19.69 18.59
N LYS A 414 -3.56 -19.28 19.31
CA LYS A 414 -4.20 -17.98 19.14
C LYS A 414 -3.22 -16.82 19.42
N TYR A 415 -2.45 -16.95 20.52
CA TYR A 415 -1.43 -15.95 20.89
C TYR A 415 -0.42 -15.74 19.79
N PHE A 416 0.11 -16.83 19.28
CA PHE A 416 1.09 -16.83 18.20
C PHE A 416 0.55 -16.25 16.89
N GLU A 417 -0.73 -16.54 16.56
CA GLU A 417 -1.38 -15.96 15.39
C GLU A 417 -1.53 -14.44 15.51
N TRP A 418 -1.99 -13.93 16.65
CA TRP A 418 -2.16 -12.50 16.87
C TRP A 418 -0.84 -11.74 16.94
N GLU A 419 0.21 -12.35 17.51
CA GLU A 419 1.57 -11.81 17.48
C GLU A 419 2.07 -11.68 16.03
N ARG A 420 1.93 -12.74 15.23
CA ARG A 420 2.34 -12.69 13.80
C ARG A 420 1.55 -11.70 12.96
N LYS A 421 0.28 -11.49 13.26
CA LYS A 421 -0.58 -10.49 12.62
C LYS A 421 -0.32 -9.06 13.07
N GLY A 422 0.50 -8.86 14.09
CA GLY A 422 0.89 -7.55 14.59
C GLY A 422 -0.20 -6.83 15.36
N ALA A 423 -1.10 -7.55 16.04
CA ALA A 423 -2.05 -6.92 16.95
C ALA A 423 -1.29 -6.21 18.08
N PRO A 424 -1.47 -4.88 18.28
CA PRO A 424 -0.69 -4.11 19.25
C PRO A 424 -0.80 -4.59 20.68
N LEU A 425 -1.98 -5.05 21.06
CA LEU A 425 -2.23 -5.58 22.39
C LEU A 425 -3.01 -6.90 22.33
N ARG A 426 -2.63 -7.82 23.18
CA ARG A 426 -3.39 -9.03 23.45
C ARG A 426 -3.82 -9.06 24.91
N LEU A 427 -5.11 -9.31 25.16
CA LEU A 427 -5.68 -9.51 26.48
C LEU A 427 -6.03 -11.01 26.64
N GLU A 428 -5.59 -11.58 27.75
CA GLU A 428 -5.85 -12.99 28.09
C GLU A 428 -6.67 -13.00 29.38
N VAL A 429 -7.75 -13.79 29.40
CA VAL A 429 -8.59 -13.94 30.58
C VAL A 429 -9.02 -15.38 30.77
N GLY A 430 -8.68 -15.93 31.92
CA GLY A 430 -9.13 -17.27 32.38
C GLY A 430 -10.04 -17.18 33.61
N PRO A 431 -10.59 -18.32 34.10
CA PRO A 431 -11.53 -18.32 35.24
C PRO A 431 -10.97 -17.68 36.51
N ARG A 432 -9.67 -17.85 36.79
CA ARG A 432 -9.00 -17.21 37.94
C ARG A 432 -8.88 -15.70 37.81
N ASP A 433 -8.55 -15.26 36.60
CA ASP A 433 -8.42 -13.84 36.28
C ASP A 433 -9.79 -13.17 36.37
N ALA A 434 -10.81 -13.80 35.80
CA ALA A 434 -12.18 -13.31 35.82
C ALA A 434 -12.75 -13.25 37.26
N ALA A 435 -12.52 -14.26 38.09
CA ALA A 435 -12.92 -14.24 39.49
C ALA A 435 -12.28 -13.11 40.30
N SER A 436 -11.08 -12.67 39.90
CA SER A 436 -10.35 -11.54 40.51
C SER A 436 -10.61 -10.21 39.80
N ASN A 437 -11.45 -10.18 38.77
CA ASN A 437 -11.70 -9.02 37.90
C ASN A 437 -10.42 -8.40 37.33
N VAL A 438 -9.48 -9.23 36.90
CA VAL A 438 -8.20 -8.86 36.27
C VAL A 438 -8.02 -9.59 34.95
N MET A 439 -7.07 -9.14 34.11
CA MET A 439 -6.65 -9.82 32.90
C MET A 439 -5.14 -9.67 32.69
N VAL A 440 -4.57 -10.58 31.90
CA VAL A 440 -3.16 -10.51 31.51
C VAL A 440 -3.06 -9.72 30.21
N VAL A 441 -2.13 -8.75 30.15
CA VAL A 441 -1.83 -7.96 28.96
C VAL A 441 -0.50 -8.37 28.41
N ALA A 442 -0.45 -8.61 27.10
CA ALA A 442 0.76 -8.84 26.32
C ALA A 442 0.84 -7.86 25.15
N SER A 443 2.03 -7.35 24.87
CA SER A 443 2.34 -6.43 23.76
C SER A 443 3.58 -6.92 23.01
#